data_39200b11ffae6aba4c6f3d6081af5e25
#
_entry.id   39200b11ffae6aba4c6f3d6081af5e25
#
_cell.length_a   1.000
_cell.length_b   1.000
_cell.length_c   1.000
_cell.angle_alpha   90.00
_cell.angle_beta   90.00
_cell.angle_gamma   90.00
#
_symmetry.space_group_name_H-M   'P 1'
#
loop_
_entity.id
_entity.type
_entity.pdbx_description
1 polymer ?
#
loop_
_entity_poly.entity_id
_entity_poly.type
_entity_poly.pdbx_seq_one_letter_code
_entity_poly.pdbx_strand_id
1 'polypeptide(L)'
;NHLDSNKVINNYAYLFGSRTGLQPYFGNPLRAVFNDSYEFAVDRHYSLDFIEYFKKKRGYDLLPYLLVMTGTPVTDATTSEKVLNDVRKTIAELVNDKFYGTLKNLAHKKNVQFSAESIAPTFVSDGLLHYKHADIPMGEFWLNSPTHDKPNDMLDAISGAHIYGKNIVQAEAFTTLRSDFGEHPGSLKALGD
;
A
#
# COMPACT_ATOMS: atom_id res chain seq x y z
N ASN A 1 5.26 0.33 -13.32
CA ASN A 1 6.27 0.47 -12.27
C ASN A 1 5.74 1.42 -11.18
N HIS A 2 5.44 0.90 -9.99
CA HIS A 2 4.85 1.63 -8.88
C HIS A 2 5.84 2.54 -8.15
N LEU A 3 7.13 2.34 -8.37
CA LEU A 3 8.19 3.20 -7.83
C LEU A 3 8.47 4.43 -8.71
N ASP A 4 7.65 4.64 -9.75
CA ASP A 4 7.75 5.77 -10.68
C ASP A 4 6.41 6.52 -10.70
N SER A 5 6.39 7.72 -10.14
CA SER A 5 5.17 8.55 -10.05
C SER A 5 4.53 8.83 -11.42
N ASN A 6 5.31 8.97 -12.51
CA ASN A 6 4.75 9.20 -13.84
C ASN A 6 3.98 7.98 -14.35
N LYS A 7 4.44 6.77 -14.03
CA LYS A 7 3.72 5.54 -14.37
C LYS A 7 2.44 5.39 -13.56
N VAL A 8 2.48 5.78 -12.29
CA VAL A 8 1.28 5.83 -11.42
C VAL A 8 0.28 6.85 -11.96
N ILE A 9 0.73 8.05 -12.33
CA ILE A 9 -0.12 9.10 -12.93
C ILE A 9 -0.78 8.58 -14.22
N ASN A 10 -0.03 7.93 -15.10
CA ASN A 10 -0.57 7.40 -16.35
C ASN A 10 -1.61 6.31 -16.11
N ASN A 11 -1.38 5.41 -15.15
CA ASN A 11 -2.35 4.38 -14.77
C ASN A 11 -3.63 5.00 -14.18
N TYR A 12 -3.48 5.99 -13.29
CA TYR A 12 -4.61 6.70 -12.72
C TYR A 12 -5.43 7.42 -13.83
N ALA A 13 -4.74 8.08 -14.77
CA ALA A 13 -5.40 8.75 -15.90
C ALA A 13 -6.14 7.77 -16.82
N TYR A 14 -5.63 6.54 -16.94
CA TYR A 14 -6.32 5.47 -17.67
C TYR A 14 -7.62 5.05 -16.99
N LEU A 15 -7.60 4.90 -15.66
CA LEU A 15 -8.74 4.44 -14.87
C LEU A 15 -9.77 5.55 -14.60
N PHE A 16 -9.32 6.76 -14.32
CA PHE A 16 -10.14 7.88 -13.85
C PHE A 16 -10.11 9.11 -14.76
N GLY A 17 -9.55 8.96 -15.96
CA GLY A 17 -9.50 10.04 -16.96
C GLY A 17 -10.76 10.16 -17.82
N SER A 18 -10.64 10.91 -18.91
CA SER A 18 -11.76 11.19 -19.83
C SER A 18 -12.39 9.95 -20.46
N ARG A 19 -11.59 8.89 -20.63
CA ARG A 19 -12.03 7.62 -21.23
C ARG A 19 -13.20 6.95 -20.50
N THR A 20 -13.26 7.07 -19.18
CA THR A 20 -14.26 6.39 -18.34
C THR A 20 -15.55 7.18 -18.16
N GLY A 21 -15.58 8.44 -18.60
CA GLY A 21 -16.74 9.31 -18.43
C GLY A 21 -17.03 9.72 -16.98
N LEU A 22 -16.15 9.41 -16.03
CA LEU A 22 -16.35 9.68 -14.60
C LEU A 22 -16.10 11.14 -14.19
N GLN A 23 -15.49 11.93 -15.05
CA GLN A 23 -15.08 13.30 -14.74
C GLN A 23 -16.20 14.20 -14.17
N PRO A 24 -17.44 14.19 -14.69
CA PRO A 24 -18.52 15.01 -14.15
C PRO A 24 -18.99 14.62 -12.76
N TYR A 25 -18.64 13.41 -12.30
CA TYR A 25 -19.15 12.84 -11.05
C TYR A 25 -18.20 13.03 -9.87
N PHE A 26 -16.97 13.47 -10.11
CA PHE A 26 -16.02 13.73 -9.01
C PHE A 26 -16.54 14.82 -8.08
N GLY A 27 -16.52 14.52 -6.78
CA GLY A 27 -17.05 15.37 -5.73
C GLY A 27 -18.56 15.17 -5.48
N ASN A 28 -19.35 14.75 -6.48
CA ASN A 28 -20.77 14.44 -6.31
C ASN A 28 -21.33 13.64 -7.52
N PRO A 29 -21.72 12.36 -7.38
CA PRO A 29 -21.76 11.60 -6.10
C PRO A 29 -20.46 10.92 -5.72
N LEU A 30 -19.45 10.85 -6.61
CA LEU A 30 -18.18 10.16 -6.37
C LEU A 30 -17.35 10.94 -5.33
N ARG A 31 -17.27 10.40 -4.11
CA ARG A 31 -16.66 11.06 -2.95
C ARG A 31 -15.25 10.58 -2.63
N ALA A 32 -14.91 9.37 -3.05
CA ALA A 32 -13.60 8.77 -2.81
C ALA A 32 -13.15 7.91 -3.98
N VAL A 33 -11.86 7.74 -4.12
CA VAL A 33 -11.25 6.67 -4.90
C VAL A 33 -10.64 5.67 -3.95
N PHE A 34 -10.83 4.40 -4.22
CA PHE A 34 -10.32 3.29 -3.44
C PHE A 34 -9.13 2.64 -4.15
N ASN A 35 -8.12 2.31 -3.38
CA ASN A 35 -7.00 1.47 -3.78
C ASN A 35 -6.97 0.26 -2.86
N ASP A 36 -7.16 -0.89 -3.43
CA ASP A 36 -6.92 -2.18 -2.82
C ASP A 36 -5.46 -2.32 -2.36
N SER A 37 -5.15 -3.32 -1.58
CA SER A 37 -3.83 -3.51 -1.00
C SER A 37 -2.71 -3.56 -2.04
N TYR A 38 -1.51 -3.19 -1.61
CA TYR A 38 -0.30 -3.30 -2.43
C TYR A 38 0.29 -4.71 -2.30
N GLU A 39 -0.23 -5.64 -3.09
CA GLU A 39 0.14 -7.06 -3.05
C GLU A 39 1.10 -7.46 -4.19
N PHE A 40 2.14 -6.69 -4.39
CA PHE A 40 3.08 -6.93 -5.46
C PHE A 40 4.15 -7.94 -5.07
N ALA A 41 3.86 -9.21 -5.30
CA ALA A 41 4.80 -10.33 -5.20
C ALA A 41 5.78 -10.36 -6.39
N VAL A 42 6.41 -9.22 -6.72
CA VAL A 42 7.43 -9.20 -7.77
C VAL A 42 8.81 -9.23 -7.14
N ASP A 43 9.69 -10.05 -7.68
CA ASP A 43 11.07 -10.19 -7.23
C ASP A 43 11.92 -8.92 -7.46
N ARG A 44 11.39 -7.93 -8.16
CA ARG A 44 12.15 -6.76 -8.62
C ARG A 44 11.43 -5.46 -8.35
N HIS A 45 11.81 -4.83 -7.26
CA HIS A 45 11.41 -3.47 -6.91
C HIS A 45 12.53 -2.49 -7.29
N TYR A 46 12.50 -1.98 -8.51
CA TYR A 46 13.52 -1.06 -9.01
C TYR A 46 12.91 0.02 -9.91
N SER A 47 13.42 1.24 -9.79
CA SER A 47 13.14 2.37 -10.69
C SER A 47 14.44 2.92 -11.27
N LEU A 48 14.36 3.68 -12.37
CA LEU A 48 15.54 4.24 -13.02
C LEU A 48 16.32 5.19 -12.10
N ASP A 49 15.64 5.85 -11.18
CA ASP A 49 16.21 6.77 -10.19
C ASP A 49 16.55 6.11 -8.84
N PHE A 50 16.44 4.77 -8.73
CA PHE A 50 16.59 4.05 -7.46
C PHE A 50 17.95 4.31 -6.79
N ILE A 51 19.04 4.23 -7.55
CA ILE A 51 20.40 4.43 -7.02
C ILE A 51 20.58 5.84 -6.47
N GLU A 52 20.11 6.84 -7.21
CA GLU A 52 20.18 8.25 -6.77
C GLU A 52 19.32 8.50 -5.53
N TYR A 53 18.10 7.95 -5.53
CA TYR A 53 17.20 8.04 -4.39
C TYR A 53 17.79 7.36 -3.15
N PHE A 54 18.34 6.17 -3.30
CA PHE A 54 19.04 5.45 -2.24
C PHE A 54 20.18 6.32 -1.66
N LYS A 55 21.06 6.79 -2.52
CA LYS A 55 22.21 7.63 -2.11
C LYS A 55 21.76 8.87 -1.35
N LYS A 56 20.70 9.52 -1.82
CA LYS A 56 20.11 10.70 -1.15
C LYS A 56 19.56 10.37 0.24
N LYS A 57 18.92 9.21 0.39
CA LYS A 57 18.27 8.80 1.64
C LYS A 57 19.20 8.12 2.63
N ARG A 58 20.18 7.37 2.17
CA ARG A 58 21.09 6.57 3.00
C ARG A 58 22.45 7.22 3.20
N GLY A 59 22.85 8.18 2.35
CA GLY A 59 24.10 8.93 2.48
C GLY A 59 25.33 8.22 1.88
N TYR A 60 25.14 7.07 1.21
CA TYR A 60 26.23 6.34 0.56
C TYR A 60 25.79 5.75 -0.78
N ASP A 61 26.75 5.30 -1.58
CA ASP A 61 26.51 4.72 -2.89
C ASP A 61 26.17 3.22 -2.78
N LEU A 62 25.09 2.79 -3.41
CA LEU A 62 24.66 1.39 -3.44
C LEU A 62 25.46 0.55 -4.45
N LEU A 63 26.02 1.16 -5.50
CA LEU A 63 26.64 0.42 -6.62
C LEU A 63 27.66 -0.63 -6.18
N PRO A 64 28.61 -0.35 -5.23
CA PRO A 64 29.56 -1.34 -4.77
C PRO A 64 28.93 -2.55 -4.06
N TYR A 65 27.68 -2.43 -3.63
CA TYR A 65 26.98 -3.43 -2.83
C TYR A 65 25.83 -4.13 -3.56
N LEU A 66 25.64 -3.90 -4.86
CA LEU A 66 24.47 -4.43 -5.60
C LEU A 66 24.31 -5.96 -5.49
N LEU A 67 25.42 -6.70 -5.37
CA LEU A 67 25.38 -8.15 -5.22
C LEU A 67 24.65 -8.63 -3.97
N VAL A 68 24.54 -7.78 -2.94
CA VAL A 68 23.76 -8.09 -1.73
C VAL A 68 22.29 -8.40 -2.07
N MET A 69 21.74 -7.73 -3.09
CA MET A 69 20.35 -7.93 -3.53
C MET A 69 20.12 -9.31 -4.16
N THR A 70 21.18 -10.01 -4.53
CA THR A 70 21.13 -11.40 -5.05
C THR A 70 21.43 -12.45 -3.98
N GLY A 71 21.58 -12.02 -2.71
CA GLY A 71 21.96 -12.90 -1.61
C GLY A 71 23.47 -13.16 -1.50
N THR A 72 24.30 -12.48 -2.31
CA THR A 72 25.76 -12.62 -2.27
C THR A 72 26.34 -11.62 -1.27
N PRO A 73 27.01 -12.09 -0.19
CA PRO A 73 27.65 -11.19 0.75
C PRO A 73 28.75 -10.34 0.10
N VAL A 74 28.84 -9.08 0.48
CA VAL A 74 29.87 -8.13 0.05
C VAL A 74 30.57 -7.58 1.28
N THR A 75 31.90 -7.59 1.31
CA THR A 75 32.75 -7.21 2.44
C THR A 75 32.66 -8.23 3.58
N ASP A 76 31.55 -8.23 4.32
CA ASP A 76 31.25 -9.14 5.42
C ASP A 76 29.72 -9.27 5.61
N ALA A 77 29.29 -10.24 6.40
CA ALA A 77 27.87 -10.50 6.62
C ALA A 77 27.13 -9.31 7.29
N THR A 78 27.76 -8.68 8.27
CA THR A 78 27.15 -7.56 9.00
C THR A 78 26.91 -6.36 8.10
N THR A 79 27.89 -6.02 7.27
CA THR A 79 27.77 -4.94 6.27
C THR A 79 26.70 -5.28 5.25
N SER A 80 26.68 -6.52 4.77
CA SER A 80 25.71 -6.99 3.79
C SER A 80 24.28 -6.89 4.31
N GLU A 81 24.01 -7.33 5.54
CA GLU A 81 22.69 -7.23 6.18
C GLU A 81 22.25 -5.77 6.39
N LYS A 82 23.15 -4.89 6.78
CA LYS A 82 22.84 -3.45 6.89
C LYS A 82 22.45 -2.86 5.55
N VAL A 83 23.21 -3.13 4.50
CA VAL A 83 22.90 -2.66 3.15
C VAL A 83 21.57 -3.22 2.67
N LEU A 84 21.30 -4.51 2.89
CA LEU A 84 20.05 -5.14 2.50
C LEU A 84 18.84 -4.52 3.24
N ASN A 85 19.00 -4.22 4.53
CA ASN A 85 17.99 -3.49 5.29
C ASN A 85 17.74 -2.09 4.72
N ASP A 86 18.79 -1.36 4.36
CA ASP A 86 18.70 -0.03 3.76
C ASP A 86 18.03 -0.08 2.37
N VAL A 87 18.28 -1.12 1.58
CA VAL A 87 17.58 -1.37 0.30
C VAL A 87 16.09 -1.58 0.55
N ARG A 88 15.72 -2.49 1.47
CA ARG A 88 14.32 -2.76 1.83
C ARG A 88 13.60 -1.50 2.30
N LYS A 89 14.23 -0.76 3.19
CA LYS A 89 13.70 0.52 3.70
C LYS A 89 13.52 1.56 2.58
N THR A 90 14.45 1.60 1.62
CA THR A 90 14.36 2.50 0.47
C THR A 90 13.18 2.13 -0.44
N ILE A 91 12.96 0.84 -0.67
CA ILE A 91 11.78 0.35 -1.43
C ILE A 91 10.50 0.74 -0.70
N ALA A 92 10.40 0.50 0.60
CA ALA A 92 9.23 0.86 1.40
C ALA A 92 8.92 2.36 1.32
N GLU A 93 9.93 3.21 1.45
CA GLU A 93 9.78 4.67 1.31
C GLU A 93 9.33 5.07 -0.11
N LEU A 94 9.87 4.42 -1.16
CA LEU A 94 9.46 4.68 -2.54
C LEU A 94 8.01 4.25 -2.80
N VAL A 95 7.59 3.08 -2.32
CA VAL A 95 6.17 2.65 -2.41
C VAL A 95 5.29 3.69 -1.74
N ASN A 96 5.63 4.11 -0.53
CA ASN A 96 4.87 5.11 0.19
C ASN A 96 4.78 6.44 -0.58
N ASP A 97 5.92 7.01 -0.99
CA ASP A 97 5.96 8.35 -1.57
C ASP A 97 5.51 8.39 -3.04
N LYS A 98 5.96 7.40 -3.84
CA LYS A 98 5.74 7.40 -5.30
C LYS A 98 4.42 6.76 -5.70
N PHE A 99 3.91 5.79 -4.94
CA PHE A 99 2.63 5.15 -5.21
C PHE A 99 1.51 5.80 -4.39
N TYR A 100 1.44 5.56 -3.09
CA TYR A 100 0.35 6.08 -2.24
C TYR A 100 0.29 7.60 -2.22
N GLY A 101 1.41 8.28 -2.06
CA GLY A 101 1.47 9.74 -2.08
C GLY A 101 1.03 10.35 -3.41
N THR A 102 1.35 9.70 -4.53
CA THR A 102 0.90 10.15 -5.86
C THR A 102 -0.61 9.95 -6.01
N LEU A 103 -1.15 8.79 -5.64
CA LEU A 103 -2.59 8.52 -5.71
C LEU A 103 -3.41 9.49 -4.86
N LYS A 104 -2.98 9.74 -3.62
CA LYS A 104 -3.60 10.76 -2.77
C LYS A 104 -3.65 12.12 -3.45
N ASN A 105 -2.51 12.58 -3.98
CA ASN A 105 -2.44 13.89 -4.63
C ASN A 105 -3.36 13.98 -5.85
N LEU A 106 -3.49 12.89 -6.61
CA LEU A 106 -4.39 12.83 -7.76
C LEU A 106 -5.87 12.85 -7.35
N ALA A 107 -6.23 12.13 -6.29
CA ALA A 107 -7.58 12.15 -5.72
C ALA A 107 -7.95 13.56 -5.23
N HIS A 108 -7.08 14.19 -4.46
CA HIS A 108 -7.30 15.54 -3.93
C HIS A 108 -7.42 16.60 -5.04
N LYS A 109 -6.68 16.48 -6.15
CA LYS A 109 -6.85 17.35 -7.33
C LYS A 109 -8.24 17.23 -7.96
N LYS A 110 -8.94 16.14 -7.71
CA LYS A 110 -10.32 15.90 -8.16
C LYS A 110 -11.36 16.17 -7.08
N ASN A 111 -10.95 16.73 -5.94
CA ASN A 111 -11.81 17.01 -4.79
C ASN A 111 -12.52 15.75 -4.25
N VAL A 112 -11.80 14.63 -4.22
CA VAL A 112 -12.25 13.37 -3.62
C VAL A 112 -11.23 12.84 -2.63
N GLN A 113 -11.69 12.04 -1.67
CA GLN A 113 -10.85 11.38 -0.70
C GLN A 113 -10.11 10.19 -1.33
N PHE A 114 -9.01 9.80 -0.72
CA PHE A 114 -8.25 8.61 -1.04
C PHE A 114 -8.43 7.58 0.07
N SER A 115 -9.10 6.49 -0.22
CA SER A 115 -9.21 5.32 0.64
C SER A 115 -8.21 4.26 0.19
N ALA A 116 -7.50 3.66 1.12
CA ALA A 116 -6.51 2.66 0.78
C ALA A 116 -6.36 1.60 1.86
N GLU A 117 -6.22 0.38 1.42
CA GLU A 117 -5.81 -0.74 2.24
C GLU A 117 -4.31 -0.82 2.37
N SER A 118 -3.87 -1.37 3.50
CA SER A 118 -2.52 -1.83 3.74
C SER A 118 -2.58 -3.07 4.61
N ILE A 119 -2.82 -4.18 3.97
CA ILE A 119 -3.01 -5.48 4.62
C ILE A 119 -1.80 -6.39 4.41
N ALA A 120 -1.68 -7.41 5.23
CA ALA A 120 -0.71 -8.48 5.03
C ALA A 120 -1.13 -9.37 3.84
N PRO A 121 -0.18 -9.73 2.96
CA PRO A 121 1.25 -9.43 3.02
C PRO A 121 1.63 -8.09 2.40
N THR A 122 2.28 -7.21 3.18
CA THR A 122 2.81 -5.93 2.68
C THR A 122 4.17 -6.07 1.98
N PHE A 123 4.70 -7.28 1.93
CA PHE A 123 6.01 -7.62 1.37
C PHE A 123 7.14 -6.75 1.96
N VAL A 124 7.90 -6.08 1.10
CA VAL A 124 9.03 -5.21 1.51
C VAL A 124 8.60 -3.78 1.82
N SER A 125 7.31 -3.48 1.85
CA SER A 125 6.81 -2.16 2.20
C SER A 125 6.49 -2.03 3.70
N ASP A 126 6.05 -0.87 4.11
CA ASP A 126 5.67 -0.56 5.49
C ASP A 126 4.20 -0.17 5.52
N GLY A 127 3.36 -1.05 6.05
CA GLY A 127 1.91 -0.88 6.08
C GLY A 127 1.46 0.36 6.82
N LEU A 128 2.06 0.68 7.95
CA LEU A 128 1.72 1.90 8.69
C LEU A 128 2.05 3.17 7.91
N LEU A 129 3.15 3.18 7.14
CA LEU A 129 3.48 4.34 6.30
C LEU A 129 2.44 4.56 5.18
N HIS A 130 1.80 3.52 4.67
CA HIS A 130 0.75 3.66 3.65
C HIS A 130 -0.40 4.52 4.17
N TYR A 131 -0.82 4.32 5.42
CA TYR A 131 -1.92 5.06 6.06
C TYR A 131 -1.63 6.55 6.25
N LYS A 132 -0.37 6.97 6.22
CA LYS A 132 -0.01 8.40 6.17
C LYS A 132 -0.69 9.12 5.00
N HIS A 133 -0.80 8.43 3.88
CA HIS A 133 -1.37 8.99 2.66
C HIS A 133 -2.86 8.70 2.50
N ALA A 134 -3.40 7.65 3.08
CA ALA A 134 -4.83 7.39 3.06
C ALA A 134 -5.60 8.45 3.87
N ASP A 135 -6.65 9.03 3.29
CA ASP A 135 -7.61 9.83 4.05
C ASP A 135 -8.50 8.92 4.89
N ILE A 136 -8.77 7.74 4.36
CA ILE A 136 -9.54 6.68 5.01
C ILE A 136 -8.69 5.41 5.01
N PRO A 137 -7.96 5.12 6.10
CA PRO A 137 -7.28 3.84 6.29
C PRO A 137 -8.27 2.67 6.25
N MET A 138 -7.89 1.58 5.59
CA MET A 138 -8.70 0.37 5.53
C MET A 138 -7.88 -0.84 5.95
N GLY A 139 -8.51 -1.70 6.72
CA GLY A 139 -8.07 -3.07 6.97
C GLY A 139 -8.94 -4.05 6.20
N GLU A 140 -8.80 -5.32 6.53
CA GLU A 140 -9.53 -6.42 5.91
C GLU A 140 -9.84 -7.49 6.96
N PHE A 141 -11.00 -8.15 6.86
CA PHE A 141 -11.28 -9.37 7.61
C PHE A 141 -12.25 -10.29 6.85
N TRP A 142 -12.04 -11.58 7.02
CA TRP A 142 -12.69 -12.60 6.24
C TRP A 142 -13.61 -13.49 7.08
N LEU A 143 -14.65 -14.00 6.44
CA LEU A 143 -15.58 -14.96 7.04
C LEU A 143 -15.01 -16.36 7.04
N ASN A 144 -15.13 -17.03 8.19
CA ASN A 144 -14.85 -18.46 8.34
C ASN A 144 -13.50 -18.92 7.76
N SER A 145 -12.52 -18.04 7.81
CA SER A 145 -11.18 -18.34 7.31
C SER A 145 -10.21 -18.49 8.48
N PRO A 146 -9.66 -19.69 8.71
CA PRO A 146 -8.68 -19.93 9.77
C PRO A 146 -7.34 -19.23 9.52
N THR A 147 -7.13 -18.74 8.30
CA THR A 147 -5.86 -18.10 7.89
C THR A 147 -6.01 -16.63 7.53
N HIS A 148 -7.24 -16.13 7.39
CA HIS A 148 -7.54 -14.77 6.91
C HIS A 148 -8.57 -14.06 7.79
N ASP A 149 -8.68 -14.39 9.07
CA ASP A 149 -9.46 -13.63 10.03
C ASP A 149 -8.91 -12.20 10.24
N LYS A 150 -7.60 -12.06 10.07
CA LYS A 150 -6.86 -10.78 9.95
C LYS A 150 -7.21 -9.68 10.97
N PRO A 151 -7.35 -9.97 12.27
CA PRO A 151 -7.59 -8.93 13.25
C PRO A 151 -6.46 -7.91 13.31
N ASN A 152 -5.23 -8.31 12.97
CA ASN A 152 -4.07 -7.43 12.95
C ASN A 152 -4.18 -6.36 11.87
N ASP A 153 -4.73 -6.68 10.70
CA ASP A 153 -4.91 -5.70 9.63
C ASP A 153 -5.88 -4.59 10.04
N MET A 154 -6.94 -4.94 10.80
CA MET A 154 -7.82 -3.94 11.40
C MET A 154 -7.11 -3.09 12.47
N LEU A 155 -6.32 -3.72 13.33
CA LEU A 155 -5.53 -3.00 14.34
C LEU A 155 -4.49 -2.07 13.71
N ASP A 156 -3.87 -2.46 12.61
CA ASP A 156 -2.93 -1.63 11.85
C ASP A 156 -3.65 -0.41 11.24
N ALA A 157 -4.83 -0.59 10.65
CA ALA A 157 -5.63 0.50 10.11
C ALA A 157 -6.06 1.49 11.21
N ILE A 158 -6.49 0.98 12.37
CA ILE A 158 -6.88 1.78 13.53
C ILE A 158 -5.66 2.53 14.09
N SER A 159 -4.52 1.84 14.25
CA SER A 159 -3.27 2.45 14.71
C SER A 159 -2.79 3.54 13.76
N GLY A 160 -2.81 3.26 12.46
CA GLY A 160 -2.49 4.24 11.43
C GLY A 160 -3.42 5.46 11.47
N ALA A 161 -4.73 5.23 11.68
CA ALA A 161 -5.68 6.33 11.82
C ALA A 161 -5.35 7.22 13.02
N HIS A 162 -5.03 6.64 14.18
CA HIS A 162 -4.65 7.39 15.38
C HIS A 162 -3.34 8.16 15.17
N ILE A 163 -2.31 7.51 14.62
CA ILE A 163 -0.99 8.12 14.40
C ILE A 163 -1.08 9.31 13.44
N TYR A 164 -1.88 9.19 12.39
CA TYR A 164 -1.97 10.21 11.34
C TYR A 164 -3.22 11.10 11.44
N GLY A 165 -3.95 11.04 12.55
CA GLY A 165 -5.10 11.91 12.82
C GLY A 165 -6.26 11.72 11.85
N LYS A 166 -6.60 10.47 11.50
CA LYS A 166 -7.74 10.14 10.65
C LYS A 166 -8.97 9.81 11.50
N ASN A 167 -10.14 10.28 11.07
CA ASN A 167 -11.37 10.13 11.84
C ASN A 167 -12.21 8.92 11.43
N ILE A 168 -11.93 8.33 10.28
CA ILE A 168 -12.69 7.22 9.71
C ILE A 168 -11.73 6.09 9.39
N VAL A 169 -12.08 4.89 9.80
CA VAL A 169 -11.44 3.63 9.40
C VAL A 169 -12.50 2.80 8.68
N GLN A 170 -12.11 2.18 7.59
CA GLN A 170 -12.95 1.25 6.82
C GLN A 170 -12.34 -0.14 6.82
N ALA A 171 -13.08 -1.10 6.30
CA ALA A 171 -12.60 -2.44 6.06
C ALA A 171 -13.17 -3.00 4.76
N GLU A 172 -12.37 -3.81 4.06
CA GLU A 172 -12.90 -4.89 3.27
C GLU A 172 -13.44 -5.93 4.25
N ALA A 173 -14.75 -5.98 4.40
CA ALA A 173 -15.38 -6.68 5.50
C ALA A 173 -16.16 -7.92 5.03
N PHE A 174 -16.06 -9.00 5.78
CA PHE A 174 -16.81 -10.24 5.53
C PHE A 174 -16.46 -10.90 4.21
N THR A 175 -15.26 -10.74 3.71
CA THR A 175 -14.78 -11.38 2.48
C THR A 175 -14.80 -12.90 2.63
N THR A 176 -15.24 -13.60 1.61
CA THR A 176 -15.30 -15.06 1.58
C THR A 176 -15.09 -15.60 0.18
N LEU A 177 -14.45 -16.77 0.08
CA LEU A 177 -14.35 -17.54 -1.16
C LEU A 177 -15.53 -18.48 -1.37
N ARG A 178 -16.47 -18.55 -0.42
CA ARG A 178 -17.67 -19.38 -0.51
C ARG A 178 -18.70 -18.72 -1.44
N SER A 179 -19.38 -19.53 -2.21
CA SER A 179 -20.43 -19.09 -3.14
C SER A 179 -21.82 -19.65 -2.80
N ASP A 180 -21.97 -20.25 -1.61
CA ASP A 180 -23.18 -20.95 -1.20
C ASP A 180 -24.19 -20.11 -0.40
N PHE A 181 -23.90 -18.81 -0.20
CA PHE A 181 -24.72 -17.89 0.62
C PHE A 181 -25.02 -18.45 2.01
N GLY A 182 -24.09 -19.21 2.59
CA GLY A 182 -24.28 -19.91 3.87
C GLY A 182 -24.21 -19.00 5.11
N GLU A 183 -23.90 -17.72 4.92
CA GLU A 183 -23.78 -16.77 6.03
C GLU A 183 -25.15 -16.22 6.45
N HIS A 184 -25.29 -15.93 7.73
CA HIS A 184 -26.51 -15.38 8.30
C HIS A 184 -26.20 -14.22 9.27
N PRO A 185 -27.19 -13.38 9.65
CA PRO A 185 -26.93 -12.20 10.48
C PRO A 185 -26.18 -12.49 11.78
N GLY A 186 -26.39 -13.66 12.40
CA GLY A 186 -25.68 -14.04 13.62
C GLY A 186 -24.18 -14.28 13.41
N SER A 187 -23.78 -14.96 12.30
CA SER A 187 -22.37 -15.17 11.98
C SER A 187 -21.67 -13.86 11.62
N LEU A 188 -22.36 -13.00 10.84
CA LEU A 188 -21.82 -11.69 10.47
C LEU A 188 -21.63 -10.80 11.70
N LYS A 189 -22.63 -10.76 12.59
CA LYS A 189 -22.54 -9.99 13.82
C LYS A 189 -21.43 -10.47 14.75
N ALA A 190 -21.28 -11.77 14.92
CA ALA A 190 -20.23 -12.35 15.78
C ALA A 190 -18.81 -11.98 15.32
N LEU A 191 -18.60 -11.84 14.02
CA LEU A 191 -17.31 -11.43 13.48
C LEU A 191 -17.12 -9.90 13.46
N GLY A 192 -18.20 -9.15 13.24
CA GLY A 192 -18.14 -7.70 13.11
C GLY A 192 -18.07 -6.94 14.44
N ASP A 193 -18.48 -7.57 15.56
CA ASP A 193 -18.39 -7.00 16.89
C ASP A 193 -16.99 -7.12 17.50
#